data_6d7036f95233599ef75e6f12cdb01756
#
_entry.id   6d7036f95233599ef75e6f12cdb01756
#
_cell.length_a   1.000
_cell.length_b   1.000
_cell.length_c   1.000
_cell.angle_alpha   90.00
_cell.angle_beta   90.00
_cell.angle_gamma   90.00
#
_symmetry.space_group_name_H-M   'P 1'
#
loop_
_entity.id
_entity.type
_entity.pdbx_description
1 polymer ?
#
loop_
_entity_poly.entity_id
_entity_poly.type
_entity_poly.pdbx_seq_one_letter_code
_entity_poly.pdbx_strand_id
1 'polypeptide(L)'
;MMSTKTIIHRLPLTKARINLGAVVRRVHLNREYVILEKGGIPVAGLMNIDEMEDYLEQQDPKLKKQIAEGYQEYRSGKLTETLDDFLSKLKEKSQKRTKR
;
A
#
# COMPACT_ATOMS: atom_id res chain seq x y z
N MET A 1 28.46 -3.05 -6.85
CA MET A 1 28.10 -3.49 -6.56
C MET A 1 27.53 -3.54 -5.82
N MET A 2 27.25 -3.53 -5.62
CA MET A 2 26.82 -3.77 -5.03
C MET A 2 26.02 -4.33 -4.50
N SER A 3 26.27 -4.53 -4.00
CA SER A 3 25.45 -5.52 -3.51
C SER A 3 24.25 -4.91 -2.88
N THR A 4 23.18 -5.20 -3.43
CA THR A 4 21.96 -4.71 -2.95
C THR A 4 21.42 -5.70 -1.94
N LYS A 5 21.76 -5.50 -0.71
CA LYS A 5 21.09 -6.25 0.33
C LYS A 5 19.65 -5.77 0.41
N THR A 6 18.74 -6.68 0.24
CA THR A 6 17.32 -6.38 0.46
C THR A 6 17.09 -6.25 1.95
N ILE A 7 16.56 -5.13 2.36
CA ILE A 7 16.27 -4.89 3.78
C ILE A 7 14.77 -5.08 3.98
N ILE A 8 14.42 -6.05 4.82
CA ILE A 8 13.03 -6.33 5.12
C ILE A 8 12.81 -6.16 6.61
N HIS A 9 11.88 -5.29 6.94
CA HIS A 9 11.50 -5.06 8.32
C HIS A 9 10.19 -5.77 8.62
N ARG A 10 10.04 -6.25 9.83
CA ARG A 10 8.80 -6.84 10.28
C ARG A 10 8.28 -6.01 11.43
N LEU A 11 7.09 -5.48 11.28
CA LEU A 11 6.51 -4.59 12.26
C LEU A 11 5.11 -5.04 12.66
N PRO A 12 4.79 -4.97 13.96
CA PRO A 12 3.40 -5.14 14.36
C PRO A 12 2.53 -4.06 13.70
N LEU A 13 1.36 -4.45 13.29
CA LEU A 13 0.45 -3.52 12.62
C LEU A 13 0.18 -2.28 13.47
N THR A 14 0.06 -2.45 14.77
CA THR A 14 -0.20 -1.32 15.67
C THR A 14 0.93 -0.30 15.65
N LYS A 15 2.18 -0.77 15.63
CA LYS A 15 3.32 0.14 15.58
C LYS A 15 3.44 0.82 14.24
N ALA A 16 3.17 0.08 13.17
CA ALA A 16 3.22 0.67 11.83
C ALA A 16 2.17 1.77 11.70
N ARG A 17 0.98 1.55 12.26
CA ARG A 17 -0.08 2.54 12.18
C ARG A 17 0.31 3.85 12.87
N ILE A 18 0.92 3.74 14.03
CA ILE A 18 1.30 4.93 14.79
C ILE A 18 2.41 5.70 14.07
N ASN A 19 3.30 4.99 13.38
CA ASN A 19 4.45 5.59 12.73
C ASN A 19 4.38 5.52 11.21
N LEU A 20 3.18 5.52 10.68
CA LEU A 20 2.99 5.22 9.27
C LEU A 20 3.74 6.16 8.33
N GLY A 21 3.77 7.45 8.66
CA GLY A 21 4.48 8.40 7.82
C GLY A 21 5.97 8.07 7.70
N ALA A 22 6.60 7.73 8.81
CA ALA A 22 8.01 7.39 8.80
C ALA A 22 8.24 6.05 8.08
N VAL A 23 7.36 5.10 8.29
CA VAL A 23 7.47 3.79 7.66
C VAL A 23 7.38 3.93 6.14
N VAL A 24 6.39 4.68 5.67
CA VAL A 24 6.20 4.88 4.23
C VAL A 24 7.38 5.61 3.63
N ARG A 25 7.93 6.59 4.35
CA ARG A 25 9.10 7.33 3.86
C ARG A 25 10.28 6.40 3.63
N ARG A 26 10.54 5.48 4.54
CA ARG A 26 11.66 4.55 4.39
C ARG A 26 11.44 3.61 3.21
N VAL A 27 10.22 3.15 3.04
CA VAL A 27 9.88 2.31 1.90
C VAL A 27 10.10 3.06 0.60
N HIS A 28 9.65 4.31 0.56
CA HIS A 28 9.73 5.11 -0.65
C HIS A 28 11.16 5.54 -0.98
N LEU A 29 11.87 6.08 0.00
CA LEU A 29 13.19 6.68 -0.26
C LEU A 29 14.31 5.67 -0.22
N ASN A 30 14.23 4.70 0.66
CA ASN A 30 15.33 3.74 0.86
C ASN A 30 15.07 2.40 0.20
N ARG A 31 13.92 2.23 -0.43
CA ARG A 31 13.53 0.98 -1.07
C ARG A 31 13.59 -0.20 -0.12
N GLU A 32 13.22 0.05 1.12
CA GLU A 32 13.10 -1.01 2.10
C GLU A 32 11.71 -1.60 2.03
N TYR A 33 11.59 -2.85 2.44
CA TYR A 33 10.31 -3.54 2.47
C TYR A 33 9.86 -3.67 3.90
N VAL A 34 8.55 -3.61 4.11
CA VAL A 34 7.99 -3.75 5.45
C VAL A 34 6.89 -4.79 5.42
N ILE A 35 7.03 -5.79 6.28
CA ILE A 35 5.98 -6.80 6.45
C ILE A 35 5.21 -6.43 7.69
N LEU A 36 3.92 -6.26 7.54
CA LEU A 36 3.03 -5.91 8.64
C LEU A 36 2.47 -7.17 9.25
N GLU A 37 2.55 -7.26 10.57
CA GLU A 37 2.12 -8.45 11.30
C GLU A 37 1.01 -8.13 12.27
N LYS A 38 0.13 -9.08 12.43
CA LYS A 38 -0.92 -9.01 13.44
C LYS A 38 -0.86 -10.28 14.26
N GLY A 39 -0.56 -10.12 15.56
CA GLY A 39 -0.40 -11.29 16.42
C GLY A 39 0.74 -12.20 15.97
N GLY A 40 1.80 -11.61 15.42
CA GLY A 40 2.93 -12.38 14.94
C GLY A 40 2.74 -13.02 13.58
N ILE A 41 1.59 -12.80 12.95
CA ILE A 41 1.29 -13.40 11.65
C ILE A 41 1.39 -12.32 10.57
N PRO A 42 2.18 -12.54 9.52
CA PRO A 42 2.24 -11.57 8.43
C PRO A 42 0.88 -11.45 7.74
N VAL A 43 0.40 -10.23 7.58
CA VAL A 43 -0.91 -10.00 6.96
C VAL A 43 -0.83 -9.08 5.75
N ALA A 44 0.24 -8.30 5.62
CA ALA A 44 0.35 -7.37 4.49
C ALA A 44 1.81 -6.97 4.34
N GLY A 45 2.09 -6.27 3.25
CA GLY A 45 3.43 -5.77 3.03
C GLY A 45 3.40 -4.41 2.35
N LEU A 46 4.49 -3.67 2.53
CA LEU A 46 4.67 -2.37 1.88
C LEU A 46 5.91 -2.46 1.00
N MET A 47 5.80 -1.95 -0.20
CA MET A 47 6.93 -1.90 -1.11
C MET A 47 6.91 -0.59 -1.88
N ASN A 48 8.06 -0.23 -2.42
CA ASN A 48 8.20 1.00 -3.20
C ASN A 48 7.21 0.96 -4.37
N ILE A 49 6.62 2.12 -4.66
CA ILE A 49 5.57 2.18 -5.67
C ILE A 49 6.09 1.80 -7.06
N ASP A 50 7.32 2.17 -7.37
CA ASP A 50 7.86 1.80 -8.68
C ASP A 50 7.96 0.30 -8.84
N GLU A 51 8.41 -0.38 -7.80
CA GLU A 51 8.52 -1.84 -7.83
C GLU A 51 7.15 -2.49 -7.89
N MET A 52 6.20 -1.91 -7.16
CA MET A 52 4.85 -2.45 -7.17
C MET A 52 4.22 -2.31 -8.55
N GLU A 53 4.42 -1.17 -9.19
CA GLU A 53 3.90 -0.96 -10.54
C GLU A 53 4.49 -1.97 -11.51
N ASP A 54 5.80 -2.21 -11.42
CA ASP A 54 6.45 -3.19 -12.27
C ASP A 54 5.87 -4.58 -12.05
N TYR A 55 5.68 -4.94 -10.79
CA TYR A 55 5.14 -6.24 -10.46
C TYR A 55 3.71 -6.39 -10.99
N LEU A 56 2.89 -5.40 -10.79
CA LEU A 56 1.50 -5.44 -11.23
C LEU A 56 1.40 -5.46 -12.74
N GLU A 57 2.28 -4.73 -13.42
CA GLU A 57 2.30 -4.72 -14.88
C GLU A 57 2.62 -6.10 -15.43
N GLN A 58 3.49 -6.84 -14.77
CA GLN A 58 3.81 -8.20 -15.17
C GLN A 58 2.62 -9.14 -14.98
N GLN A 59 1.81 -8.87 -13.96
CA GLN A 59 0.63 -9.68 -13.70
C GLN A 59 -0.50 -9.34 -14.69
N ASP A 60 -0.70 -8.06 -14.96
CA ASP A 60 -1.77 -7.61 -15.83
C ASP A 60 -1.44 -6.20 -16.31
N PRO A 61 -1.06 -6.04 -17.58
CA PRO A 61 -0.70 -4.71 -18.08
C PRO A 61 -1.77 -3.65 -17.89
N LYS A 62 -3.02 -4.05 -17.80
CA LYS A 62 -4.11 -3.10 -17.58
C LYS A 62 -4.03 -2.41 -16.23
N LEU A 63 -3.40 -3.04 -15.26
CA LEU A 63 -3.30 -2.46 -13.93
C LEU A 63 -2.47 -1.19 -13.93
N LYS A 64 -1.40 -1.17 -14.72
CA LYS A 64 -0.58 0.04 -14.84
C LYS A 64 -1.41 1.21 -15.35
N LYS A 65 -2.26 0.95 -16.33
CA LYS A 65 -3.13 1.98 -16.88
C LYS A 65 -4.09 2.51 -15.82
N GLN A 66 -4.64 1.61 -15.00
CA GLN A 66 -5.55 2.03 -13.95
C GLN A 66 -4.86 2.92 -12.93
N ILE A 67 -3.62 2.59 -12.60
CA ILE A 67 -2.86 3.42 -11.66
C ILE A 67 -2.62 4.80 -12.26
N ALA A 68 -2.24 4.86 -13.54
CA ALA A 68 -2.00 6.12 -14.21
C ALA A 68 -3.27 6.96 -14.29
N GLU A 69 -4.40 6.33 -14.55
CA GLU A 69 -5.67 7.03 -14.60
C GLU A 69 -6.03 7.62 -13.25
N GLY A 70 -5.77 6.89 -12.19
CA GLY A 70 -6.00 7.40 -10.85
C GLY A 70 -5.16 8.64 -10.55
N TYR A 71 -3.92 8.65 -10.99
CA TYR A 71 -3.06 9.80 -10.84
C TYR A 71 -3.61 11.01 -11.60
N GLN A 72 -4.07 10.79 -12.81
CA GLN A 72 -4.62 11.87 -13.62
C GLN A 72 -5.86 12.46 -13.00
N GLU A 73 -6.73 11.63 -12.48
CA GLU A 73 -7.92 12.09 -11.80
C GLU A 73 -7.56 12.98 -10.61
N TYR A 74 -6.58 12.60 -9.86
CA TYR A 74 -6.13 13.38 -8.72
C TYR A 74 -5.59 14.73 -9.17
N ARG A 75 -4.73 14.73 -10.18
CA ARG A 75 -4.08 15.95 -10.66
C ARG A 75 -5.06 16.91 -11.32
N SER A 76 -6.09 16.39 -11.93
CA SER A 76 -7.09 17.24 -12.58
C SER A 76 -8.17 17.71 -11.61
N GLY A 77 -8.10 17.31 -10.36
CA GLY A 77 -9.08 17.71 -9.38
C GLY A 77 -10.39 16.97 -9.49
N LYS A 78 -10.43 15.91 -10.26
CA LYS A 78 -11.64 15.14 -10.40
C LYS A 78 -11.84 14.12 -9.30
N LEU A 79 -10.77 13.82 -8.59
CA LEU A 79 -10.86 12.88 -7.49
C LEU A 79 -11.56 13.56 -6.33
N THR A 80 -12.76 13.12 -6.04
CA THR A 80 -13.55 13.69 -4.99
C THR A 80 -13.64 12.78 -3.76
N GLU A 81 -13.06 11.62 -3.85
CA GLU A 81 -13.12 10.70 -2.72
C GLU A 81 -12.28 11.22 -1.57
N THR A 82 -12.92 11.46 -0.43
CA THR A 82 -12.25 11.90 0.77
C THR A 82 -11.84 10.69 1.60
N LEU A 83 -11.07 10.96 2.64
CA LEU A 83 -10.71 9.89 3.59
C LEU A 83 -11.98 9.27 4.19
N ASP A 84 -12.97 10.10 4.49
CA ASP A 84 -14.22 9.62 5.07
C ASP A 84 -14.93 8.67 4.10
N ASP A 85 -14.97 9.04 2.82
CA ASP A 85 -15.60 8.18 1.82
C ASP A 85 -14.88 6.84 1.71
N PHE A 86 -13.56 6.90 1.71
CA PHE A 86 -12.75 5.69 1.63
C PHE A 86 -13.00 4.80 2.83
N LEU A 87 -13.03 5.37 4.02
CA LEU A 87 -13.27 4.62 5.23
C LEU A 87 -14.67 4.03 5.26
N SER A 88 -15.65 4.77 4.74
CA SER A 88 -16.99 4.25 4.65
C SER A 88 -17.07 3.02 3.77
N LYS A 89 -16.38 3.06 2.63
CA LYS A 89 -16.35 1.90 1.75
C LYS A 89 -15.72 0.70 2.40
N LEU A 90 -14.67 0.90 3.19
CA LEU A 90 -14.05 -0.18 3.91
C LEU A 90 -14.98 -0.77 4.94
N LYS A 91 -15.73 0.07 5.65
CA LYS A 91 -16.69 -0.40 6.63
C LYS A 91 -17.78 -1.24 6.00
N GLU A 92 -18.27 -0.81 4.85
CA GLU A 92 -19.30 -1.57 4.15
C GLU A 92 -18.80 -2.97 3.80
N LYS A 93 -17.60 -3.06 3.28
CA LYS A 93 -17.02 -4.37 2.95
C LYS A 93 -16.85 -5.22 4.18
N SER A 94 -16.41 -4.63 5.27
CA SER A 94 -16.21 -5.34 6.51
C SER A 94 -17.53 -5.87 7.06
N GLN A 95 -18.57 -5.05 7.00
CA GLN A 95 -19.88 -5.47 7.48
C GLN A 95 -20.44 -6.61 6.64
N LYS A 96 -20.25 -6.54 5.34
CA LYS A 96 -20.72 -7.61 4.48
C LYS A 96 -20.03 -8.91 4.79
N ARG A 97 -18.76 -8.86 5.16
CA ARG A 97 -18.03 -10.06 5.53
C ARG A 97 -18.52 -10.66 6.82
N THR A 98 -18.87 -9.82 7.77
CA THR A 98 -19.25 -10.31 9.08
C THR A 98 -20.69 -10.76 9.16
N LYS A 99 -21.45 -10.52 8.13
CA LYS A 99 -22.86 -10.93 8.12
C LYS A 99 -23.08 -12.37 7.77
N ARG A 100 -22.04 -13.16 7.78
CA ARG A 100 -22.21 -14.57 7.46
C ARG A 100 -22.63 -15.40 8.62
#